data_308d54f4a23eb94e4893874abcfa58a6
#
_entry.id   308d54f4a23eb94e4893874abcfa58a6
#
_cell.length_a   1.000
_cell.length_b   1.000
_cell.length_c   1.000
_cell.angle_alpha   90.00
_cell.angle_beta   90.00
_cell.angle_gamma   90.00
#
_symmetry.space_group_name_H-M   'P 1'
#
loop_
_entity.id
_entity.type
_entity.pdbx_description
1 polymer ?
#
loop_
_entity_poly.entity_id
_entity_poly.type
_entity_poly.pdbx_seq_one_letter_code
_entity_poly.pdbx_strand_id
1 'polypeptide(L)'
;MASLDIHSLLLFSAIFRVILIVYGEWQDAHMEVRYTDVDYLVFSDAAALMAVGDSPYKRTTYRYSPLLAFLLIPNSFIHRSWGKFLFSASDLLVGYFIYYILKLRKVPENLCNYSVMTWLFNPFTFTIGTRGNCEPIVCAVVLWIIICLMKDKVESTFGKKFYNLYCSVLERI
;
A
#
# COMPACT_ATOMS: atom_id res chain seq x y z
N MET A 1 31.54 2.94 -8.58
CA MET A 1 30.11 2.82 -8.82
C MET A 1 29.41 3.78 -7.87
N ALA A 2 28.67 4.75 -8.38
CA ALA A 2 27.89 5.64 -7.53
C ALA A 2 26.88 4.78 -6.75
N SER A 3 26.96 4.79 -5.42
CA SER A 3 25.95 4.13 -4.60
C SER A 3 24.65 4.88 -4.83
N LEU A 4 23.67 4.23 -5.45
CA LEU A 4 22.30 4.78 -5.53
C LEU A 4 21.79 5.01 -4.09
N ASP A 5 21.53 6.26 -3.79
CA ASP A 5 20.96 6.65 -2.49
C ASP A 5 19.50 6.16 -2.39
N ILE A 6 19.07 5.83 -1.19
CA ILE A 6 17.69 5.38 -0.91
C ILE A 6 16.63 6.38 -1.45
N HIS A 7 16.90 7.68 -1.32
CA HIS A 7 15.98 8.71 -1.82
C HIS A 7 15.82 8.66 -3.33
N SER A 8 16.90 8.45 -4.06
CA SER A 8 16.87 8.29 -5.52
C SER A 8 16.11 7.03 -5.92
N LEU A 9 16.30 5.90 -5.23
CA LEU A 9 15.57 4.66 -5.49
C LEU A 9 14.06 4.84 -5.27
N LEU A 10 13.66 5.47 -4.16
CA LEU A 10 12.26 5.76 -3.88
C LEU A 10 11.65 6.69 -4.92
N LEU A 11 12.37 7.75 -5.33
CA LEU A 11 11.90 8.70 -6.32
C LEU A 11 11.70 8.05 -7.69
N PHE A 12 12.70 7.30 -8.19
CA PHE A 12 12.57 6.57 -9.45
C PHE A 12 11.41 5.57 -9.43
N SER A 13 11.28 4.85 -8.33
CA SER A 13 10.20 3.90 -8.14
C SER A 13 8.82 4.58 -8.08
N ALA A 14 8.73 5.77 -7.46
CA ALA A 14 7.50 6.57 -7.42
C ALA A 14 7.09 7.03 -8.83
N ILE A 15 8.02 7.61 -9.58
CA ILE A 15 7.79 8.04 -10.96
C ILE A 15 7.34 6.86 -11.83
N PHE A 16 8.01 5.73 -11.71
CA PHE A 16 7.68 4.51 -12.45
C PHE A 16 6.24 4.03 -12.15
N ARG A 17 5.81 4.05 -10.88
CA ARG A 17 4.44 3.68 -10.49
C ARG A 17 3.40 4.66 -11.01
N VAL A 18 3.70 5.96 -11.00
CA VAL A 18 2.81 6.96 -11.61
C VAL A 18 2.61 6.70 -13.10
N ILE A 19 3.69 6.40 -13.82
CA ILE A 19 3.62 6.06 -15.25
C ILE A 19 2.74 4.81 -15.47
N LEU A 20 2.90 3.78 -14.63
CA LEU A 20 2.09 2.54 -14.73
C LEU A 20 0.62 2.79 -14.41
N ILE A 21 0.29 3.66 -13.45
CA ILE A 21 -1.10 4.01 -13.13
C ILE A 21 -1.74 4.74 -14.32
N VAL A 22 -1.04 5.73 -14.89
CA VAL A 22 -1.52 6.47 -16.07
C VAL A 22 -1.68 5.55 -17.29
N TYR A 23 -0.69 4.68 -17.52
CA TYR A 23 -0.76 3.67 -18.58
C TYR A 23 -1.95 2.72 -18.36
N GLY A 24 -2.16 2.29 -17.10
CA GLY A 24 -3.27 1.42 -16.74
C GLY A 24 -4.64 2.05 -17.01
N GLU A 25 -4.80 3.35 -16.78
CA GLU A 25 -6.02 4.06 -17.14
C GLU A 25 -6.25 4.11 -18.66
N TRP A 26 -5.18 4.33 -19.41
CA TRP A 26 -5.24 4.30 -20.87
C TRP A 26 -5.59 2.90 -21.38
N GLN A 27 -4.96 1.84 -20.82
CA GLN A 27 -5.23 0.46 -21.15
C GLN A 27 -6.69 0.09 -20.85
N ASP A 28 -7.20 0.46 -19.68
CA ASP A 28 -8.59 0.18 -19.26
C ASP A 28 -9.63 0.82 -20.20
N ALA A 29 -9.24 1.93 -20.87
CA ALA A 29 -10.12 2.64 -21.79
C ALA A 29 -10.06 2.12 -23.24
N HIS A 30 -8.95 1.49 -23.67
CA HIS A 30 -8.69 1.18 -25.08
C HIS A 30 -8.52 -0.32 -25.38
N MET A 31 -8.31 -1.16 -24.37
CA MET A 31 -8.05 -2.58 -24.53
C MET A 31 -9.14 -3.43 -23.89
N GLU A 32 -9.36 -4.63 -24.45
CA GLU A 32 -10.30 -5.62 -23.88
C GLU A 32 -9.82 -6.14 -22.51
N VAL A 33 -8.51 -6.35 -22.37
CA VAL A 33 -7.90 -6.81 -21.11
C VAL A 33 -7.59 -5.60 -20.23
N ARG A 34 -8.30 -5.51 -19.13
CA ARG A 34 -8.13 -4.42 -18.16
C ARG A 34 -6.85 -4.57 -17.35
N TYR A 35 -6.18 -3.45 -17.12
CA TYR A 35 -5.05 -3.36 -16.18
C TYR A 35 -5.52 -3.39 -14.73
N THR A 36 -6.62 -2.66 -14.43
CA THR A 36 -7.18 -2.54 -13.09
C THR A 36 -7.70 -3.88 -12.59
N ASP A 37 -7.37 -4.19 -11.33
CA ASP A 37 -7.83 -5.41 -10.67
C ASP A 37 -9.35 -5.36 -10.42
N VAL A 38 -10.00 -6.52 -10.46
CA VAL A 38 -11.43 -6.66 -10.17
C VAL A 38 -11.74 -6.23 -8.73
N ASP A 39 -10.86 -6.55 -7.78
CA ASP A 39 -11.01 -6.16 -6.38
C ASP A 39 -11.06 -4.65 -6.20
N TYR A 40 -10.30 -3.89 -7.01
CA TYR A 40 -10.34 -2.43 -6.97
C TYR A 40 -11.72 -1.85 -7.28
N LEU A 41 -12.46 -2.49 -8.20
CA LEU A 41 -13.83 -2.07 -8.51
C LEU A 41 -14.74 -2.30 -7.32
N VAL A 42 -14.60 -3.43 -6.64
CA VAL A 42 -15.37 -3.76 -5.42
C VAL A 42 -15.05 -2.74 -4.31
N PHE A 43 -13.78 -2.37 -4.14
CA PHE A 43 -13.39 -1.35 -3.15
C PHE A 43 -13.97 0.02 -3.49
N SER A 44 -13.93 0.42 -4.76
CA SER A 44 -14.44 1.72 -5.22
C SER A 44 -15.96 1.80 -5.08
N ASP A 45 -16.70 0.73 -5.40
CA ASP A 45 -18.15 0.66 -5.22
C ASP A 45 -18.52 0.79 -3.73
N ALA A 46 -17.80 0.07 -2.84
CA ALA A 46 -18.01 0.16 -1.40
C ALA A 46 -17.71 1.56 -0.84
N ALA A 47 -16.66 2.20 -1.36
CA ALA A 47 -16.30 3.57 -1.00
C ALA A 47 -17.38 4.58 -1.46
N ALA A 48 -17.95 4.39 -2.64
CA ALA A 48 -19.05 5.23 -3.14
C ALA A 48 -20.30 5.11 -2.27
N LEU A 49 -20.65 3.90 -1.78
CA LEU A 49 -21.73 3.71 -0.83
C LEU A 49 -21.47 4.47 0.49
N MET A 50 -20.25 4.38 1.03
CA MET A 50 -19.89 5.13 2.24
C MET A 50 -19.93 6.64 2.03
N ALA A 51 -19.59 7.13 0.84
CA ALA A 51 -19.61 8.55 0.52
C ALA A 51 -21.02 9.16 0.61
N VAL A 52 -22.07 8.36 0.38
CA VAL A 52 -23.49 8.77 0.51
C VAL A 52 -24.10 8.39 1.87
N GLY A 53 -23.27 7.91 2.83
CA GLY A 53 -23.72 7.55 4.17
C GLY A 53 -24.30 6.14 4.30
N ASP A 54 -24.13 5.30 3.28
CA ASP A 54 -24.59 3.93 3.28
C ASP A 54 -23.51 2.95 3.79
N SER A 55 -23.95 1.73 4.15
CA SER A 55 -23.03 0.67 4.54
C SER A 55 -22.24 0.14 3.34
N PRO A 56 -20.90 -0.01 3.44
CA PRO A 56 -20.07 -0.58 2.37
C PRO A 56 -20.48 -2.04 2.05
N TYR A 57 -21.07 -2.74 3.01
CA TYR A 57 -21.52 -4.13 2.87
C TYR A 57 -22.81 -4.29 2.05
N LYS A 58 -23.46 -3.21 1.64
CA LYS A 58 -24.51 -3.28 0.60
C LYS A 58 -23.95 -3.81 -0.72
N ARG A 59 -22.64 -3.64 -0.97
CA ARG A 59 -21.93 -4.36 -2.02
C ARG A 59 -21.67 -5.80 -1.56
N THR A 60 -22.46 -6.74 -2.01
CA THR A 60 -22.49 -8.14 -1.53
C THR A 60 -21.14 -8.86 -1.62
N THR A 61 -20.26 -8.45 -2.55
CA THR A 61 -18.91 -9.01 -2.71
C THR A 61 -17.85 -8.31 -1.84
N TYR A 62 -18.19 -7.19 -1.19
CA TYR A 62 -17.26 -6.50 -0.30
C TYR A 62 -17.15 -7.22 1.04
N ARG A 63 -15.98 -7.77 1.34
CA ARG A 63 -15.70 -8.53 2.58
C ARG A 63 -14.46 -8.01 3.31
N TYR A 64 -14.10 -6.76 3.06
CA TYR A 64 -12.93 -6.10 3.63
C TYR A 64 -13.32 -5.18 4.78
N SER A 65 -12.31 -4.66 5.49
CA SER A 65 -12.51 -3.70 6.57
C SER A 65 -13.21 -2.43 6.08
N PRO A 66 -14.18 -1.87 6.84
CA PRO A 66 -14.82 -0.60 6.49
C PRO A 66 -13.81 0.56 6.45
N LEU A 67 -12.66 0.44 7.15
CA LEU A 67 -11.58 1.41 7.08
C LEU A 67 -11.01 1.53 5.66
N LEU A 68 -10.90 0.42 4.93
CA LEU A 68 -10.43 0.44 3.54
C LEU A 68 -11.38 1.24 2.65
N ALA A 69 -12.70 0.99 2.74
CA ALA A 69 -13.70 1.75 1.99
C ALA A 69 -13.66 3.24 2.37
N PHE A 70 -13.47 3.57 3.65
CA PHE A 70 -13.32 4.95 4.12
C PHE A 70 -12.11 5.65 3.51
N LEU A 71 -10.94 5.01 3.47
CA LEU A 71 -9.72 5.55 2.85
C LEU A 71 -9.87 5.78 1.35
N LEU A 72 -10.79 5.07 0.71
CA LEU A 72 -11.06 5.18 -0.72
C LEU A 72 -12.22 6.11 -1.08
N ILE A 73 -12.89 6.74 -0.12
CA ILE A 73 -13.93 7.75 -0.38
C ILE A 73 -13.47 8.79 -1.41
N PRO A 74 -12.20 9.29 -1.39
CA PRO A 74 -11.73 10.24 -2.39
C PRO A 74 -11.75 9.72 -3.84
N ASN A 75 -11.89 8.41 -4.08
CA ASN A 75 -12.12 7.89 -5.44
C ASN A 75 -13.36 8.50 -6.09
N SER A 76 -14.39 8.84 -5.29
CA SER A 76 -15.65 9.39 -5.79
C SER A 76 -15.60 10.90 -6.04
N PHE A 77 -14.69 11.65 -5.38
CA PHE A 77 -14.67 13.11 -5.42
C PHE A 77 -13.45 13.69 -6.14
N ILE A 78 -12.28 13.03 -6.03
CA ILE A 78 -11.02 13.54 -6.56
C ILE A 78 -10.70 12.88 -7.89
N HIS A 79 -10.43 11.59 -7.86
CA HIS A 79 -10.06 10.82 -9.04
C HIS A 79 -10.23 9.33 -8.80
N ARG A 80 -10.77 8.60 -9.78
CA ARG A 80 -11.03 7.14 -9.69
C ARG A 80 -9.80 6.29 -9.37
N SER A 81 -8.61 6.78 -9.60
CA SER A 81 -7.34 6.07 -9.30
C SER A 81 -6.70 6.52 -8.00
N TRP A 82 -7.38 7.33 -7.17
CA TRP A 82 -6.84 7.74 -5.86
C TRP A 82 -6.31 6.57 -5.05
N GLY A 83 -7.09 5.48 -4.96
CA GLY A 83 -6.67 4.29 -4.24
C GLY A 83 -5.41 3.63 -4.79
N LYS A 84 -5.20 3.64 -6.12
CA LYS A 84 -3.98 3.13 -6.73
C LYS A 84 -2.75 3.94 -6.29
N PHE A 85 -2.88 5.27 -6.19
CA PHE A 85 -1.82 6.13 -5.64
C PHE A 85 -1.57 5.83 -4.17
N LEU A 86 -2.63 5.66 -3.38
CA LEU A 86 -2.53 5.32 -1.95
C LEU A 86 -1.83 3.97 -1.74
N PHE A 87 -2.20 2.94 -2.50
CA PHE A 87 -1.58 1.62 -2.41
C PHE A 87 -0.13 1.63 -2.89
N SER A 88 0.17 2.36 -3.97
CA SER A 88 1.53 2.54 -4.45
C SER A 88 2.41 3.31 -3.46
N ALA A 89 1.87 4.34 -2.81
CA ALA A 89 2.57 5.05 -1.75
C ALA A 89 2.86 4.16 -0.54
N SER A 90 1.90 3.29 -0.18
CA SER A 90 2.10 2.29 0.87
C SER A 90 3.20 1.29 0.52
N ASP A 91 3.33 0.88 -0.75
CA ASP A 91 4.40 0.00 -1.21
C ASP A 91 5.78 0.69 -1.17
N LEU A 92 5.86 1.98 -1.49
CA LEU A 92 7.08 2.77 -1.28
C LEU A 92 7.46 2.85 0.20
N LEU A 93 6.46 3.01 1.08
CA LEU A 93 6.66 3.00 2.53
C LEU A 93 7.19 1.65 3.02
N VAL A 94 6.71 0.53 2.46
CA VAL A 94 7.27 -0.81 2.70
C VAL A 94 8.74 -0.85 2.34
N GLY A 95 9.13 -0.36 1.16
CA GLY A 95 10.54 -0.27 0.75
C GLY A 95 11.38 0.53 1.75
N TYR A 96 10.87 1.67 2.22
CA TYR A 96 11.54 2.46 3.26
C TYR A 96 11.64 1.72 4.60
N PHE A 97 10.61 0.98 5.02
CA PHE A 97 10.64 0.19 6.25
C PHE A 97 11.65 -0.96 6.17
N ILE A 98 11.78 -1.63 5.02
CA ILE A 98 12.82 -2.63 4.78
C ILE A 98 14.20 -2.01 5.00
N TYR A 99 14.48 -0.87 4.37
CA TYR A 99 15.74 -0.14 4.56
C TYR A 99 15.99 0.14 6.04
N TYR A 100 14.99 0.70 6.73
CA TYR A 100 15.07 1.07 8.12
C TYR A 100 15.36 -0.13 9.05
N ILE A 101 14.68 -1.27 8.85
CA ILE A 101 14.90 -2.51 9.59
C ILE A 101 16.34 -3.01 9.40
N LEU A 102 16.84 -3.01 8.16
CA LEU A 102 18.20 -3.43 7.84
C LEU A 102 19.24 -2.52 8.49
N LYS A 103 18.99 -1.21 8.53
CA LYS A 103 19.86 -0.25 9.26
C LYS A 103 19.86 -0.49 10.77
N LEU A 104 18.72 -0.80 11.37
CA LEU A 104 18.66 -1.20 12.78
C LEU A 104 19.47 -2.48 13.05
N ARG A 105 19.56 -3.38 12.09
CA ARG A 105 20.37 -4.61 12.14
C ARG A 105 21.83 -4.37 11.80
N LYS A 106 22.27 -3.12 11.58
CA LYS A 106 23.65 -2.74 11.20
C LYS A 106 24.15 -3.41 9.91
N VAL A 107 23.24 -3.67 8.98
CA VAL A 107 23.58 -4.19 7.65
C VAL A 107 24.32 -3.11 6.86
N PRO A 108 25.37 -3.44 6.08
CA PRO A 108 26.07 -2.49 5.23
C PRO A 108 25.13 -1.79 4.24
N GLU A 109 25.38 -0.49 3.99
CA GLU A 109 24.57 0.39 3.15
C GLU A 109 24.24 -0.23 1.77
N ASN A 110 25.27 -0.78 1.13
CA ASN A 110 25.11 -1.38 -0.20
C ASN A 110 24.08 -2.52 -0.20
N LEU A 111 24.09 -3.38 0.82
CA LEU A 111 23.15 -4.49 0.93
C LEU A 111 21.73 -3.97 1.27
N CYS A 112 21.62 -2.90 2.07
CA CYS A 112 20.33 -2.24 2.31
C CYS A 112 19.71 -1.75 1.00
N ASN A 113 20.50 -1.03 0.18
CA ASN A 113 20.05 -0.50 -1.10
C ASN A 113 19.68 -1.59 -2.10
N TYR A 114 20.46 -2.67 -2.19
CA TYR A 114 20.10 -3.84 -3.02
C TYR A 114 18.80 -4.50 -2.59
N SER A 115 18.58 -4.67 -1.29
CA SER A 115 17.36 -5.27 -0.76
C SER A 115 16.13 -4.42 -1.08
N VAL A 116 16.26 -3.09 -0.93
CA VAL A 116 15.19 -2.15 -1.29
C VAL A 116 14.93 -2.15 -2.79
N MET A 117 15.98 -2.16 -3.60
CA MET A 117 15.86 -2.22 -5.07
C MET A 117 15.14 -3.49 -5.49
N THR A 118 15.46 -4.64 -4.89
CA THR A 118 14.80 -5.91 -5.16
C THR A 118 13.31 -5.85 -4.84
N TRP A 119 12.90 -5.17 -3.76
CA TRP A 119 11.49 -4.97 -3.44
C TRP A 119 10.82 -4.01 -4.41
N LEU A 120 11.37 -2.80 -4.56
CA LEU A 120 10.72 -1.71 -5.29
C LEU A 120 10.54 -1.97 -6.78
N PHE A 121 11.45 -2.75 -7.39
CA PHE A 121 11.44 -3.07 -8.82
C PHE A 121 11.05 -4.51 -9.11
N ASN A 122 10.56 -5.25 -8.12
CA ASN A 122 9.96 -6.56 -8.36
C ASN A 122 8.63 -6.40 -9.11
N PRO A 123 8.45 -7.07 -10.27
CA PRO A 123 7.21 -6.94 -11.06
C PRO A 123 5.95 -7.32 -10.28
N PHE A 124 6.02 -8.27 -9.36
CA PHE A 124 4.88 -8.64 -8.53
C PHE A 124 4.51 -7.53 -7.55
N THR A 125 5.47 -6.91 -6.86
CA THR A 125 5.19 -5.89 -5.85
C THR A 125 4.63 -4.61 -6.48
N PHE A 126 5.27 -4.06 -7.51
CA PHE A 126 4.79 -2.81 -8.09
C PHE A 126 3.47 -2.97 -8.86
N THR A 127 3.21 -4.13 -9.48
CA THR A 127 1.94 -4.35 -10.18
C THR A 127 0.77 -4.50 -9.22
N ILE A 128 0.93 -5.14 -8.07
CA ILE A 128 -0.13 -5.28 -7.06
C ILE A 128 -0.68 -3.90 -6.68
N GLY A 129 0.18 -2.97 -6.26
CA GLY A 129 -0.25 -1.62 -5.86
C GLY A 129 -0.83 -0.78 -7.01
N THR A 130 -0.18 -0.79 -8.18
CA THR A 130 -0.61 0.02 -9.34
C THR A 130 -1.87 -0.51 -10.02
N ARG A 131 -2.18 -1.80 -9.89
CA ARG A 131 -3.44 -2.40 -10.33
C ARG A 131 -4.60 -2.14 -9.38
N GLY A 132 -4.31 -1.69 -8.15
CA GLY A 132 -5.32 -1.29 -7.17
C GLY A 132 -5.64 -2.36 -6.12
N ASN A 133 -4.70 -3.23 -5.77
CA ASN A 133 -4.85 -4.15 -4.65
C ASN A 133 -4.35 -3.51 -3.34
N CYS A 134 -5.02 -3.78 -2.22
CA CYS A 134 -4.76 -3.16 -0.92
C CYS A 134 -3.64 -3.83 -0.11
N GLU A 135 -3.07 -4.93 -0.56
CA GLU A 135 -2.03 -5.69 0.15
C GLU A 135 -0.82 -4.85 0.59
N PRO A 136 -0.34 -3.84 -0.16
CA PRO A 136 0.75 -2.99 0.29
C PRO A 136 0.47 -2.26 1.61
N ILE A 137 -0.80 -1.89 1.89
CA ILE A 137 -1.18 -1.28 3.18
C ILE A 137 -0.95 -2.27 4.31
N VAL A 138 -1.38 -3.53 4.12
CA VAL A 138 -1.21 -4.59 5.13
C VAL A 138 0.28 -4.84 5.38
N CYS A 139 1.09 -4.96 4.32
CA CYS A 139 2.54 -5.11 4.43
C CYS A 139 3.18 -3.96 5.20
N ALA A 140 2.79 -2.71 4.91
CA ALA A 140 3.30 -1.53 5.61
C ALA A 140 2.96 -1.58 7.11
N VAL A 141 1.73 -1.94 7.48
CA VAL A 141 1.30 -2.06 8.88
C VAL A 141 2.09 -3.16 9.59
N VAL A 142 2.27 -4.32 8.98
CA VAL A 142 3.05 -5.44 9.57
C VAL A 142 4.50 -5.01 9.82
N LEU A 143 5.17 -4.39 8.84
CA LEU A 143 6.54 -3.92 9.02
C LEU A 143 6.64 -2.81 10.06
N TRP A 144 5.65 -1.93 10.15
CA TRP A 144 5.57 -0.92 11.20
C TRP A 144 5.53 -1.55 12.60
N ILE A 145 4.70 -2.60 12.79
CA ILE A 145 4.63 -3.34 14.05
C ILE A 145 5.99 -3.97 14.38
N ILE A 146 6.65 -4.59 13.39
CA ILE A 146 7.99 -5.17 13.58
C ILE A 146 9.00 -4.11 14.02
N ILE A 147 8.99 -2.93 13.40
CA ILE A 147 9.86 -1.81 13.77
C ILE A 147 9.59 -1.36 15.22
N CYS A 148 8.31 -1.27 15.62
CA CYS A 148 7.94 -0.91 16.99
C CYS A 148 8.47 -1.93 18.00
N LEU A 149 8.34 -3.22 17.71
CA LEU A 149 8.86 -4.30 18.55
C LEU A 149 10.40 -4.26 18.66
N MET A 150 11.08 -4.03 17.53
CA MET A 150 12.54 -3.95 17.49
C MET A 150 13.11 -2.74 18.24
N LYS A 151 12.34 -1.68 18.42
CA LYS A 151 12.77 -0.47 19.15
C LYS A 151 12.47 -0.49 20.65
N ASP A 152 11.92 -1.59 21.18
CA ASP A 152 11.44 -1.69 22.56
C ASP A 152 10.44 -0.57 22.95
N LYS A 153 9.83 0.06 21.96
CA LYS A 153 8.79 1.09 22.14
C LYS A 153 7.39 0.51 22.34
N VAL A 154 7.29 -0.74 22.76
CA VAL A 154 6.00 -1.40 23.11
C VAL A 154 5.30 -0.65 24.27
N GLU A 155 6.04 0.18 25.01
CA GLU A 155 5.49 1.02 26.08
C GLU A 155 4.84 2.32 25.57
N SER A 156 5.06 2.74 24.33
CA SER A 156 4.37 3.91 23.82
C SER A 156 2.88 3.59 23.64
N THR A 157 2.02 4.40 24.24
CA THR A 157 0.55 4.27 24.23
C THR A 157 -0.02 4.09 22.80
N PHE A 158 0.69 4.57 21.80
CA PHE A 158 0.30 4.49 20.38
C PHE A 158 0.59 3.10 19.81
N GLY A 159 1.71 2.48 20.11
CA GLY A 159 2.06 1.13 19.66
C GLY A 159 1.11 0.07 20.26
N LYS A 160 0.73 0.23 21.55
CA LYS A 160 -0.26 -0.66 22.20
C LYS A 160 -1.65 -0.50 21.59
N LYS A 161 -2.10 0.72 21.29
CA LYS A 161 -3.39 0.97 20.63
C LYS A 161 -3.43 0.36 19.23
N PHE A 162 -2.37 0.49 18.46
CA PHE A 162 -2.32 -0.03 17.08
C PHE A 162 -2.24 -1.56 17.07
N TYR A 163 -1.46 -2.15 17.98
CA TYR A 163 -1.40 -3.59 18.17
C TYR A 163 -2.77 -4.18 18.55
N ASN A 164 -3.46 -3.56 19.52
CA ASN A 164 -4.80 -3.98 19.92
C ASN A 164 -5.84 -3.80 18.80
N LEU A 165 -5.73 -2.73 18.02
CA LEU A 165 -6.60 -2.52 16.85
C LEU A 165 -6.36 -3.60 15.78
N TYR A 166 -5.10 -3.93 15.50
CA TYR A 166 -4.73 -4.97 14.54
C TYR A 166 -5.20 -6.37 14.98
N CYS A 167 -4.98 -6.72 16.26
CA CYS A 167 -5.49 -7.97 16.82
C CYS A 167 -7.02 -8.04 16.76
N SER A 168 -7.72 -6.94 17.09
CA SER A 168 -9.19 -6.91 17.04
C SER A 168 -9.74 -7.00 15.61
N VAL A 169 -8.97 -6.57 14.60
CA VAL A 169 -9.34 -6.70 13.19
C VAL A 169 -9.12 -8.14 12.71
N LEU A 170 -8.04 -8.80 13.16
CA LEU A 170 -7.76 -10.21 12.81
C LEU A 170 -8.76 -11.17 13.48
N GLU A 171 -9.22 -10.88 14.68
CA GLU A 171 -10.23 -11.71 15.37
C GLU A 171 -11.63 -11.61 14.75
N ARG A 172 -11.87 -10.64 13.87
CA ARG A 172 -13.17 -10.43 13.18
C ARG A 172 -13.18 -10.89 11.72
N ILE A 173 -12.06 -11.44 11.25
CA ILE A 173 -11.93 -12.08 9.93
C ILE A 173 -12.03 -13.60 10.09
#